data_180dc2cc0af5647d5abb177382de7de3
#
_entry.id   180dc2cc0af5647d5abb177382de7de3
#
_cell.length_a   1.000
_cell.length_b   1.000
_cell.length_c   1.000
_cell.angle_alpha   90.00
_cell.angle_beta   90.00
_cell.angle_gamma   90.00
#
_symmetry.space_group_name_H-M   'P 1'
#
loop_
_entity.id
_entity.type
_entity.pdbx_description
1 polymer ?
#
loop_
_entity_poly.entity_id
_entity_poly.type
_entity_poly.pdbx_seq_one_letter_code
_entity_poly.pdbx_strand_id
1 'polypeptide(L)'
;MGPGITYIDGPRLTRALLAAADWVAAGRDEINRINVFPVPDGDTGTNFSLTLRAVADALRGLGDASLPVTARTMAQAAVLGARGNSGMMLAHFLLGFTDSLGDRLTATAPDIAKAIRQGADRLYESLDDPREGTILTVAREAALAAEPMAQTSRDIGAFMRRLLEEGEAALARTPELMQVLKEAGIVDAGGKGFVRMLEGVVRYIKGEPVPPIELGPETDGAADMPAALVNVAAERDFQYCTEVLVRGNQLPAANEVRTAMHAFGGSTVVAVTGDILKIHVHTDTPEAVFTYATRWGRVDSTKAQDMRVQHRELAHAARRAVALVTDTSADLPDVILDRHRIAMVPLQVVFGESTFRDRVELKPEEFYRRLRASDELPTTSQPAPADFIQAFRDAAHEGEEVVAVLLGSSLSGTYNAAQAAIRAANLQGVHLVDSRSASLGVGLLALRGAELAASGWTGSRIAEELRRIRVNSGMLLTVDRYDNLLRSGRISRGKAWLAGMLDVKPILSFDPEGKVVPIERVRGRENVESRVLALLDQRLTPRPRVVRFGVAHADAPEVAQRIRAALVERYQPRDCLVSLATGVLGTHVGPGAWGVFYQVEDDAPLPERGPTKE
;
A
#
# COMPACT_ATOMS: atom_id res chain seq x y z
N MET A 1 -17.48 6.68 -50.35
CA MET A 1 -17.91 6.50 -48.96
C MET A 1 -19.14 5.61 -49.00
N GLY A 2 -19.11 4.42 -48.38
CA GLY A 2 -20.28 3.57 -48.25
C GLY A 2 -21.38 4.25 -47.45
N PRO A 3 -22.65 3.78 -47.53
CA PRO A 3 -23.74 4.35 -46.75
C PRO A 3 -23.40 4.25 -45.26
N GLY A 4 -23.50 5.39 -44.55
CA GLY A 4 -23.21 5.46 -43.10
C GLY A 4 -24.13 4.52 -42.30
N ILE A 5 -23.67 4.07 -41.14
CA ILE A 5 -24.43 3.22 -40.20
C ILE A 5 -25.49 4.09 -39.51
N THR A 6 -26.78 3.86 -39.80
CA THR A 6 -27.87 4.71 -39.30
C THR A 6 -28.59 4.15 -38.08
N TYR A 7 -28.38 2.87 -37.73
CA TYR A 7 -28.95 2.22 -36.54
C TYR A 7 -28.06 1.08 -36.07
N ILE A 8 -28.21 0.72 -34.82
CA ILE A 8 -27.71 -0.54 -34.25
C ILE A 8 -28.87 -1.45 -33.87
N ASP A 9 -28.63 -2.76 -34.01
CA ASP A 9 -29.47 -3.87 -33.58
C ASP A 9 -28.65 -4.78 -32.63
N GLY A 10 -29.25 -5.87 -32.17
CA GLY A 10 -28.56 -6.82 -31.32
C GLY A 10 -27.26 -7.37 -31.90
N PRO A 11 -27.25 -7.91 -33.14
CA PRO A 11 -26.04 -8.43 -33.75
C PRO A 11 -24.91 -7.40 -33.94
N ARG A 12 -25.25 -6.14 -34.26
CA ARG A 12 -24.26 -5.05 -34.37
C ARG A 12 -23.69 -4.67 -33.02
N LEU A 13 -24.53 -4.58 -31.96
CA LEU A 13 -24.09 -4.33 -30.61
C LEU A 13 -23.17 -5.45 -30.12
N THR A 14 -23.54 -6.71 -30.36
CA THR A 14 -22.71 -7.88 -30.00
C THR A 14 -21.31 -7.77 -30.61
N ARG A 15 -21.22 -7.56 -31.95
CA ARG A 15 -19.92 -7.48 -32.63
C ARG A 15 -19.08 -6.29 -32.19
N ALA A 16 -19.70 -5.14 -31.89
CA ALA A 16 -19.01 -3.98 -31.37
C ALA A 16 -18.41 -4.25 -29.99
N LEU A 17 -19.15 -4.94 -29.08
CA LEU A 17 -18.67 -5.29 -27.76
C LEU A 17 -17.59 -6.39 -27.76
N LEU A 18 -17.67 -7.36 -28.68
CA LEU A 18 -16.60 -8.34 -28.89
C LEU A 18 -15.28 -7.65 -29.27
N ALA A 19 -15.34 -6.72 -30.25
CA ALA A 19 -14.17 -5.96 -30.64
C ALA A 19 -13.62 -5.06 -29.52
N ALA A 20 -14.51 -4.46 -28.72
CA ALA A 20 -14.13 -3.68 -27.57
C ALA A 20 -13.41 -4.54 -26.51
N ALA A 21 -13.93 -5.74 -26.23
CA ALA A 21 -13.32 -6.67 -25.27
C ALA A 21 -11.92 -7.10 -25.72
N ASP A 22 -11.77 -7.49 -26.98
CA ASP A 22 -10.47 -7.90 -27.53
C ASP A 22 -9.47 -6.72 -27.53
N TRP A 23 -9.92 -5.50 -27.85
CA TRP A 23 -9.04 -4.32 -27.89
C TRP A 23 -8.58 -3.87 -26.48
N VAL A 24 -9.47 -3.95 -25.48
CA VAL A 24 -9.10 -3.69 -24.09
C VAL A 24 -8.12 -4.75 -23.58
N ALA A 25 -8.35 -6.02 -23.92
CA ALA A 25 -7.45 -7.11 -23.56
C ALA A 25 -6.04 -6.92 -24.15
N ALA A 26 -5.94 -6.41 -25.38
CA ALA A 26 -4.67 -6.06 -26.03
C ALA A 26 -3.90 -4.94 -25.29
N GLY A 27 -4.59 -4.06 -24.60
CA GLY A 27 -4.00 -2.96 -23.82
C GLY A 27 -3.92 -3.20 -22.33
N ARG A 28 -4.23 -4.41 -21.85
CA ARG A 28 -4.31 -4.75 -20.42
C ARG A 28 -3.07 -4.30 -19.63
N ASP A 29 -1.89 -4.67 -20.09
CA ASP A 29 -0.63 -4.41 -19.39
C ASP A 29 -0.25 -2.93 -19.41
N GLU A 30 -0.62 -2.18 -20.47
CA GLU A 30 -0.48 -0.72 -20.52
C GLU A 30 -1.34 -0.04 -19.44
N ILE A 31 -2.61 -0.48 -19.30
CA ILE A 31 -3.55 0.07 -18.31
C ILE A 31 -3.09 -0.28 -16.89
N ASN A 32 -2.61 -1.51 -16.66
CA ASN A 32 -2.10 -1.95 -15.37
C ASN A 32 -0.90 -1.10 -14.92
N ARG A 33 0.03 -0.78 -15.82
CA ARG A 33 1.23 0.03 -15.53
C ARG A 33 0.95 1.44 -15.04
N ILE A 34 -0.18 2.02 -15.41
CA ILE A 34 -0.57 3.38 -15.00
C ILE A 34 -1.60 3.40 -13.88
N ASN A 35 -1.88 2.27 -13.24
CA ASN A 35 -2.85 2.18 -12.15
C ASN A 35 -2.25 2.65 -10.82
N VAL A 36 -2.45 3.93 -10.47
CA VAL A 36 -1.96 4.54 -9.22
C VAL A 36 -3.08 5.01 -8.30
N PHE A 37 -4.33 5.01 -8.75
CA PHE A 37 -5.48 5.50 -7.99
C PHE A 37 -6.71 4.61 -8.21
N PRO A 38 -7.56 4.36 -7.20
CA PRO A 38 -7.42 4.74 -5.79
C PRO A 38 -6.39 3.89 -5.02
N VAL A 39 -6.06 2.73 -5.54
CA VAL A 39 -5.07 1.78 -4.98
C VAL A 39 -4.09 1.44 -6.10
N PRO A 40 -2.79 1.60 -5.90
CA PRO A 40 -1.78 1.23 -6.91
C PRO A 40 -1.53 -0.29 -6.85
N ASP A 41 -2.51 -1.09 -7.23
CA ASP A 41 -2.47 -2.57 -7.25
C ASP A 41 -2.19 -3.16 -8.63
N GLY A 42 -2.11 -2.30 -9.67
CA GLY A 42 -1.74 -2.71 -11.02
C GLY A 42 -2.76 -3.62 -11.71
N ASP A 43 -4.00 -3.63 -11.27
CA ASP A 43 -5.01 -4.60 -11.70
C ASP A 43 -6.16 -4.01 -12.54
N THR A 44 -6.21 -2.68 -12.72
CA THR A 44 -7.30 -1.99 -13.45
C THR A 44 -7.50 -2.56 -14.86
N GLY A 45 -6.43 -2.78 -15.63
CA GLY A 45 -6.52 -3.37 -16.97
C GLY A 45 -7.00 -4.82 -16.93
N THR A 46 -6.56 -5.59 -15.96
CA THR A 46 -7.02 -6.96 -15.72
C THR A 46 -8.51 -6.99 -15.38
N ASN A 47 -8.95 -6.15 -14.46
CA ASN A 47 -10.34 -6.05 -14.02
C ASN A 47 -11.29 -5.63 -15.16
N PHE A 48 -10.88 -4.63 -15.96
CA PHE A 48 -11.62 -4.22 -17.17
C PHE A 48 -11.71 -5.34 -18.19
N SER A 49 -10.59 -6.01 -18.48
CA SER A 49 -10.51 -7.09 -19.47
C SER A 49 -11.37 -8.29 -19.08
N LEU A 50 -11.31 -8.72 -17.82
CA LEU A 50 -12.10 -9.84 -17.32
C LEU A 50 -13.60 -9.53 -17.30
N THR A 51 -13.98 -8.29 -16.96
CA THR A 51 -15.38 -7.86 -16.96
C THR A 51 -15.94 -7.84 -18.39
N LEU A 52 -15.21 -7.26 -19.35
CA LEU A 52 -15.62 -7.27 -20.77
C LEU A 52 -15.57 -8.66 -21.38
N ARG A 53 -14.66 -9.53 -20.95
CA ARG A 53 -14.61 -10.93 -21.37
C ARG A 53 -15.86 -11.67 -20.97
N ALA A 54 -16.33 -11.50 -19.73
CA ALA A 54 -17.59 -12.10 -19.28
C ALA A 54 -18.78 -11.64 -20.11
N VAL A 55 -18.82 -10.35 -20.48
CA VAL A 55 -19.82 -9.81 -21.42
C VAL A 55 -19.70 -10.47 -22.79
N ALA A 56 -18.50 -10.52 -23.36
CA ALA A 56 -18.25 -11.10 -24.68
C ALA A 56 -18.64 -12.59 -24.74
N ASP A 57 -18.30 -13.36 -23.71
CA ASP A 57 -18.61 -14.80 -23.63
C ASP A 57 -20.12 -15.04 -23.55
N ALA A 58 -20.85 -14.24 -22.76
CA ALA A 58 -22.31 -14.30 -22.70
C ALA A 58 -22.98 -13.93 -24.04
N LEU A 59 -22.45 -12.94 -24.74
CA LEU A 59 -23.00 -12.49 -26.01
C LEU A 59 -22.71 -13.43 -27.19
N ARG A 60 -21.57 -14.13 -27.18
CA ARG A 60 -21.23 -15.13 -28.24
C ARG A 60 -22.28 -16.24 -28.34
N GLY A 61 -22.92 -16.59 -27.22
CA GLY A 61 -23.97 -17.62 -27.19
C GLY A 61 -25.35 -17.18 -27.66
N LEU A 62 -25.57 -15.88 -27.91
CA LEU A 62 -26.92 -15.35 -28.22
C LEU A 62 -27.32 -15.40 -29.70
N GLY A 63 -26.37 -15.60 -30.64
CA GLY A 63 -26.67 -15.53 -32.07
C GLY A 63 -27.27 -14.19 -32.51
N ASP A 64 -28.35 -14.24 -33.30
CA ASP A 64 -29.05 -13.06 -33.82
C ASP A 64 -30.15 -12.52 -32.87
N ALA A 65 -29.85 -12.42 -31.59
CA ALA A 65 -30.79 -11.91 -30.59
C ALA A 65 -31.20 -10.44 -30.85
N SER A 66 -32.40 -10.06 -30.44
CA SER A 66 -32.87 -8.68 -30.52
C SER A 66 -32.06 -7.73 -29.62
N LEU A 67 -32.06 -6.43 -29.93
CA LEU A 67 -31.35 -5.42 -29.16
C LEU A 67 -31.70 -5.44 -27.66
N PRO A 68 -32.98 -5.55 -27.20
CA PRO A 68 -33.30 -5.64 -25.80
C PRO A 68 -32.72 -6.89 -25.10
N VAL A 69 -32.69 -8.04 -25.79
CA VAL A 69 -32.13 -9.27 -25.24
C VAL A 69 -30.61 -9.13 -25.10
N THR A 70 -29.94 -8.63 -26.16
CA THR A 70 -28.50 -8.39 -26.17
C THR A 70 -28.09 -7.41 -25.04
N ALA A 71 -28.79 -6.29 -24.91
CA ALA A 71 -28.50 -5.28 -23.91
C ALA A 71 -28.70 -5.81 -22.47
N ARG A 72 -29.78 -6.53 -22.20
CA ARG A 72 -30.00 -7.15 -20.88
C ARG A 72 -28.95 -8.20 -20.54
N THR A 73 -28.58 -9.05 -21.51
CA THR A 73 -27.53 -10.06 -21.30
C THR A 73 -26.17 -9.39 -21.07
N MET A 74 -25.84 -8.34 -21.83
CA MET A 74 -24.65 -7.52 -21.59
C MET A 74 -24.59 -6.99 -20.15
N ALA A 75 -25.67 -6.36 -19.68
CA ALA A 75 -25.70 -5.77 -18.33
C ALA A 75 -25.60 -6.82 -17.22
N GLN A 76 -26.32 -7.94 -17.34
CA GLN A 76 -26.24 -9.05 -16.39
C GLN A 76 -24.84 -9.68 -16.37
N ALA A 77 -24.27 -9.93 -17.54
CA ALA A 77 -22.91 -10.50 -17.63
C ALA A 77 -21.85 -9.54 -17.07
N ALA A 78 -22.01 -8.23 -17.30
CA ALA A 78 -21.14 -7.22 -16.73
C ALA A 78 -21.17 -7.24 -15.18
N VAL A 79 -22.36 -7.31 -14.58
CA VAL A 79 -22.49 -7.40 -13.12
C VAL A 79 -21.91 -8.69 -12.57
N LEU A 80 -22.22 -9.84 -13.18
CA LEU A 80 -21.70 -11.14 -12.75
C LEU A 80 -20.17 -11.22 -12.89
N GLY A 81 -19.65 -10.72 -14.01
CA GLY A 81 -18.23 -10.75 -14.33
C GLY A 81 -17.41 -9.60 -13.76
N ALA A 82 -18.05 -8.57 -13.15
CA ALA A 82 -17.35 -7.42 -12.60
C ALA A 82 -16.25 -7.84 -11.62
N ARG A 83 -15.06 -7.23 -11.77
CA ARG A 83 -13.90 -7.45 -10.89
C ARG A 83 -13.39 -6.12 -10.37
N GLY A 84 -13.13 -6.07 -9.06
CA GLY A 84 -12.62 -4.87 -8.40
C GLY A 84 -13.49 -3.63 -8.62
N ASN A 85 -13.00 -2.47 -8.19
CA ASN A 85 -13.68 -1.18 -8.38
C ASN A 85 -13.93 -0.87 -9.87
N SER A 86 -12.91 -1.06 -10.70
CA SER A 86 -12.96 -0.70 -12.13
C SER A 86 -13.99 -1.51 -12.90
N GLY A 87 -14.10 -2.82 -12.64
CA GLY A 87 -15.11 -3.68 -13.23
C GLY A 87 -16.53 -3.34 -12.76
N MET A 88 -16.69 -3.01 -11.48
CA MET A 88 -17.99 -2.56 -10.95
C MET A 88 -18.42 -1.22 -11.57
N MET A 89 -17.51 -0.28 -11.75
CA MET A 89 -17.77 0.99 -12.44
C MET A 89 -18.23 0.75 -13.89
N LEU A 90 -17.53 -0.11 -14.62
CA LEU A 90 -17.93 -0.50 -15.97
C LEU A 90 -19.31 -1.16 -16.01
N ALA A 91 -19.62 -2.04 -15.05
CA ALA A 91 -20.94 -2.67 -14.96
C ALA A 91 -22.06 -1.63 -14.73
N HIS A 92 -21.82 -0.61 -13.89
CA HIS A 92 -22.78 0.49 -13.70
C HIS A 92 -23.01 1.32 -14.97
N PHE A 93 -21.94 1.61 -15.72
CA PHE A 93 -22.07 2.27 -17.01
C PHE A 93 -22.93 1.44 -17.98
N LEU A 94 -22.66 0.13 -18.10
CA LEU A 94 -23.40 -0.77 -19.00
C LEU A 94 -24.86 -0.98 -18.55
N LEU A 95 -25.14 -0.97 -17.22
CA LEU A 95 -26.49 -0.97 -16.69
C LEU A 95 -27.29 0.28 -17.12
N GLY A 96 -26.73 1.48 -16.92
CA GLY A 96 -27.37 2.72 -17.32
C GLY A 96 -27.60 2.82 -18.83
N PHE A 97 -26.61 2.38 -19.59
CA PHE A 97 -26.71 2.26 -21.05
C PHE A 97 -27.88 1.35 -21.46
N THR A 98 -28.01 0.18 -20.84
CA THR A 98 -29.09 -0.79 -21.09
C THR A 98 -30.46 -0.23 -20.72
N ASP A 99 -30.57 0.38 -19.55
CA ASP A 99 -31.85 0.96 -19.06
C ASP A 99 -32.37 2.05 -20.02
N SER A 100 -31.46 2.85 -20.58
CA SER A 100 -31.83 3.89 -21.56
C SER A 100 -32.30 3.32 -22.90
N LEU A 101 -31.77 2.19 -23.34
CA LEU A 101 -32.22 1.52 -24.57
C LEU A 101 -33.63 0.93 -24.43
N GLY A 102 -33.96 0.40 -23.24
CA GLY A 102 -35.27 -0.20 -22.97
C GLY A 102 -35.60 -1.34 -23.93
N ASP A 103 -36.84 -1.37 -24.45
CA ASP A 103 -37.34 -2.41 -25.33
C ASP A 103 -37.22 -2.07 -26.84
N ARG A 104 -36.38 -1.10 -27.20
CA ARG A 104 -36.14 -0.73 -28.61
C ARG A 104 -35.51 -1.88 -29.39
N LEU A 105 -36.07 -2.20 -30.55
CA LEU A 105 -35.50 -3.22 -31.45
C LEU A 105 -34.26 -2.71 -32.23
N THR A 106 -34.19 -1.40 -32.41
CA THR A 106 -33.06 -0.69 -33.03
C THR A 106 -32.82 0.62 -32.30
N ALA A 107 -31.57 1.10 -32.31
CA ALA A 107 -31.20 2.40 -31.73
C ALA A 107 -30.46 3.25 -32.77
N THR A 108 -30.81 4.53 -32.85
CA THR A 108 -30.19 5.54 -33.68
C THR A 108 -29.07 6.28 -32.93
N ALA A 109 -28.32 7.17 -33.60
CA ALA A 109 -27.29 7.97 -32.96
C ALA A 109 -27.81 8.77 -31.74
N PRO A 110 -28.99 9.45 -31.79
CA PRO A 110 -29.56 10.08 -30.59
C PRO A 110 -29.89 9.11 -29.45
N ASP A 111 -30.40 7.89 -29.79
CA ASP A 111 -30.67 6.88 -28.76
C ASP A 111 -29.40 6.39 -28.07
N ILE A 112 -28.33 6.19 -28.87
CA ILE A 112 -27.02 5.78 -28.35
C ILE A 112 -26.40 6.90 -27.49
N ALA A 113 -26.45 8.16 -27.91
CA ALA A 113 -25.96 9.29 -27.16
C ALA A 113 -26.64 9.39 -25.78
N LYS A 114 -28.00 9.25 -25.80
CA LYS A 114 -28.77 9.21 -24.57
C LYS A 114 -28.37 8.03 -23.65
N ALA A 115 -28.15 6.85 -24.24
CA ALA A 115 -27.76 5.66 -23.52
C ALA A 115 -26.35 5.81 -22.88
N ILE A 116 -25.39 6.38 -23.61
CA ILE A 116 -24.05 6.69 -23.10
C ILE A 116 -24.13 7.70 -21.95
N ARG A 117 -24.95 8.75 -22.11
CA ARG A 117 -25.18 9.75 -21.06
C ARG A 117 -25.76 9.12 -19.80
N GLN A 118 -26.81 8.31 -19.94
CA GLN A 118 -27.42 7.59 -18.81
C GLN A 118 -26.44 6.62 -18.17
N GLY A 119 -25.56 5.99 -18.94
CA GLY A 119 -24.48 5.16 -18.44
C GLY A 119 -23.48 5.95 -17.57
N ALA A 120 -23.06 7.13 -18.04
CA ALA A 120 -22.15 8.01 -17.31
C ALA A 120 -22.82 8.56 -16.01
N ASP A 121 -24.09 8.95 -16.07
CA ASP A 121 -24.83 9.45 -14.92
C ASP A 121 -24.97 8.34 -13.84
N ARG A 122 -25.35 7.12 -14.24
CA ARG A 122 -25.49 5.98 -13.32
C ARG A 122 -24.14 5.56 -12.72
N LEU A 123 -23.07 5.62 -13.50
CA LEU A 123 -21.72 5.40 -12.99
C LEU A 123 -21.37 6.41 -11.90
N TYR A 124 -21.64 7.68 -12.10
CA TYR A 124 -21.40 8.74 -11.14
C TYR A 124 -22.21 8.53 -9.84
N GLU A 125 -23.50 8.19 -9.94
CA GLU A 125 -24.43 7.94 -8.83
C GLU A 125 -24.08 6.66 -8.04
N SER A 126 -23.27 5.76 -8.61
CA SER A 126 -22.92 4.48 -7.97
C SER A 126 -21.89 4.60 -6.86
N LEU A 127 -21.20 5.73 -6.75
CA LEU A 127 -20.11 5.97 -5.82
C LEU A 127 -20.53 6.92 -4.70
N ASP A 128 -20.00 6.66 -3.49
CA ASP A 128 -20.23 7.52 -2.31
C ASP A 128 -19.44 8.82 -2.39
N ASP A 129 -18.19 8.76 -2.90
CA ASP A 129 -17.28 9.89 -3.05
C ASP A 129 -16.73 9.92 -4.49
N PRO A 130 -17.51 10.46 -5.45
CA PRO A 130 -17.10 10.51 -6.83
C PRO A 130 -15.93 11.51 -7.01
N ARG A 131 -14.80 11.03 -7.51
CA ARG A 131 -13.59 11.82 -7.72
C ARG A 131 -13.41 12.23 -9.17
N GLU A 132 -13.28 13.53 -9.40
CA GLU A 132 -12.93 14.08 -10.71
C GLU A 132 -11.48 13.73 -11.08
N GLY A 133 -11.18 13.67 -12.37
CA GLY A 133 -9.90 13.21 -12.90
C GLY A 133 -9.79 11.69 -13.03
N THR A 134 -10.94 10.99 -12.99
CA THR A 134 -11.05 9.53 -13.16
C THR A 134 -11.92 9.15 -14.36
N ILE A 135 -12.19 7.85 -14.54
CA ILE A 135 -13.18 7.35 -15.51
C ILE A 135 -14.51 8.12 -15.47
N LEU A 136 -14.91 8.65 -14.29
CA LEU A 136 -16.13 9.44 -14.12
C LEU A 136 -16.09 10.70 -15.00
N THR A 137 -15.01 11.44 -14.93
CA THR A 137 -14.78 12.65 -15.73
C THR A 137 -14.75 12.31 -17.22
N VAL A 138 -13.98 11.28 -17.60
CA VAL A 138 -13.81 10.89 -19.00
C VAL A 138 -15.14 10.45 -19.61
N ALA A 139 -15.91 9.59 -18.95
CA ALA A 139 -17.20 9.12 -19.47
C ALA A 139 -18.22 10.25 -19.57
N ARG A 140 -18.29 11.14 -18.56
CA ARG A 140 -19.24 12.25 -18.52
C ARG A 140 -18.91 13.33 -19.56
N GLU A 141 -17.65 13.76 -19.65
CA GLU A 141 -17.25 14.79 -20.60
C GLU A 141 -17.40 14.31 -22.06
N ALA A 142 -16.99 13.07 -22.35
CA ALA A 142 -17.19 12.47 -23.66
C ALA A 142 -18.67 12.42 -24.05
N ALA A 143 -19.55 11.99 -23.13
CA ALA A 143 -21.00 11.93 -23.37
C ALA A 143 -21.59 13.31 -23.65
N LEU A 144 -21.22 14.31 -22.84
CA LEU A 144 -21.71 15.69 -22.97
C LEU A 144 -21.27 16.33 -24.30
N ALA A 145 -20.00 16.19 -24.66
CA ALA A 145 -19.46 16.80 -25.87
C ALA A 145 -20.01 16.15 -27.15
N ALA A 146 -20.31 14.85 -27.12
CA ALA A 146 -20.80 14.12 -28.28
C ALA A 146 -22.34 14.24 -28.50
N GLU A 147 -23.10 14.57 -27.45
CA GLU A 147 -24.57 14.64 -27.49
C GLU A 147 -25.13 15.59 -28.57
N PRO A 148 -24.63 16.84 -28.75
CA PRO A 148 -25.13 17.73 -29.78
C PRO A 148 -24.93 17.19 -31.20
N MET A 149 -23.84 16.44 -31.45
CA MET A 149 -23.58 15.86 -32.77
C MET A 149 -24.56 14.74 -33.10
N ALA A 150 -24.98 13.95 -32.12
CA ALA A 150 -25.95 12.89 -32.34
C ALA A 150 -27.30 13.40 -32.85
N GLN A 151 -27.64 14.66 -32.55
CA GLN A 151 -28.88 15.30 -33.05
C GLN A 151 -28.78 15.74 -34.52
N THR A 152 -27.57 15.99 -35.00
CA THR A 152 -27.34 16.50 -36.37
C THR A 152 -26.85 15.44 -37.34
N SER A 153 -26.15 14.40 -36.85
CA SER A 153 -25.62 13.31 -37.66
C SER A 153 -26.49 12.06 -37.53
N ARG A 154 -26.85 11.47 -38.68
CA ARG A 154 -27.50 10.16 -38.76
C ARG A 154 -26.46 9.01 -38.81
N ASP A 155 -25.19 9.31 -39.03
CA ASP A 155 -24.12 8.31 -39.08
C ASP A 155 -23.55 8.02 -37.72
N ILE A 156 -23.85 6.84 -37.18
CA ILE A 156 -23.34 6.33 -35.90
C ILE A 156 -21.81 6.24 -35.94
N GLY A 157 -21.20 5.94 -37.08
CA GLY A 157 -19.74 5.87 -37.19
C GLY A 157 -19.08 7.25 -36.98
N ALA A 158 -19.68 8.31 -37.53
CA ALA A 158 -19.20 9.68 -37.31
C ALA A 158 -19.38 10.11 -35.83
N PHE A 159 -20.54 9.77 -35.26
CA PHE A 159 -20.82 10.02 -33.82
C PHE A 159 -19.82 9.31 -32.91
N MET A 160 -19.56 8.01 -33.12
CA MET A 160 -18.65 7.24 -32.29
C MET A 160 -17.18 7.71 -32.38
N ARG A 161 -16.75 8.17 -33.57
CA ARG A 161 -15.42 8.80 -33.72
C ARG A 161 -15.30 10.07 -32.89
N ARG A 162 -16.33 10.91 -32.93
CA ARG A 162 -16.31 12.15 -32.14
C ARG A 162 -16.33 11.87 -30.63
N LEU A 163 -17.12 10.87 -30.21
CA LEU A 163 -17.15 10.42 -28.84
C LEU A 163 -15.75 9.94 -28.36
N LEU A 164 -15.05 9.21 -29.22
CA LEU A 164 -13.67 8.77 -28.94
C LEU A 164 -12.71 9.97 -28.82
N GLU A 165 -12.73 10.91 -29.78
CA GLU A 165 -11.89 12.12 -29.74
C GLU A 165 -12.09 12.94 -28.43
N GLU A 166 -13.33 13.12 -28.02
CA GLU A 166 -13.64 13.84 -26.79
C GLU A 166 -13.22 13.03 -25.53
N GLY A 167 -13.37 11.70 -25.58
CA GLY A 167 -12.88 10.81 -24.53
C GLY A 167 -11.36 10.85 -24.36
N GLU A 168 -10.61 10.86 -25.49
CA GLU A 168 -9.15 11.02 -25.49
C GLU A 168 -8.72 12.39 -24.94
N ALA A 169 -9.42 13.45 -25.34
CA ALA A 169 -9.15 14.80 -24.85
C ALA A 169 -9.44 14.93 -23.34
N ALA A 170 -10.52 14.33 -22.84
CA ALA A 170 -10.85 14.30 -21.43
C ALA A 170 -9.81 13.47 -20.64
N LEU A 171 -9.40 12.31 -21.16
CA LEU A 171 -8.36 11.47 -20.57
C LEU A 171 -7.04 12.23 -20.41
N ALA A 172 -6.61 12.96 -21.44
CA ALA A 172 -5.38 13.74 -21.40
C ALA A 172 -5.37 14.82 -20.31
N ARG A 173 -6.55 15.30 -19.88
CA ARG A 173 -6.70 16.31 -18.82
C ARG A 173 -6.79 15.72 -17.40
N THR A 174 -6.91 14.41 -17.24
CA THR A 174 -7.02 13.79 -15.89
C THR A 174 -5.89 14.16 -14.95
N PRO A 175 -4.60 14.34 -15.39
CA PRO A 175 -3.53 14.80 -14.50
C PRO A 175 -3.69 16.25 -14.00
N GLU A 176 -4.47 17.06 -14.69
CA GLU A 176 -4.75 18.45 -14.27
C GLU A 176 -5.77 18.48 -13.12
N LEU A 177 -6.62 17.46 -13.03
CA LEU A 177 -7.71 17.36 -12.07
C LEU A 177 -7.32 16.56 -10.81
N MET A 178 -6.27 15.73 -10.89
CA MET A 178 -5.86 14.86 -9.79
C MET A 178 -4.35 14.96 -9.55
N GLN A 179 -3.98 15.44 -8.35
CA GLN A 179 -2.58 15.71 -8.00
C GLN A 179 -1.69 14.46 -8.11
N VAL A 180 -2.19 13.29 -7.69
CA VAL A 180 -1.44 12.03 -7.76
C VAL A 180 -1.07 11.63 -9.20
N LEU A 181 -1.97 11.84 -10.16
CA LEU A 181 -1.71 11.58 -11.58
C LEU A 181 -0.73 12.59 -12.16
N LYS A 182 -0.82 13.85 -11.74
CA LYS A 182 0.10 14.91 -12.15
C LYS A 182 1.53 14.64 -11.66
N GLU A 183 1.68 14.24 -10.41
CA GLU A 183 2.99 13.90 -9.82
C GLU A 183 3.61 12.66 -10.47
N ALA A 184 2.76 11.69 -10.85
CA ALA A 184 3.19 10.49 -11.56
C ALA A 184 3.45 10.72 -13.07
N GLY A 185 2.97 11.84 -13.65
CA GLY A 185 3.10 12.13 -15.08
C GLY A 185 2.29 11.18 -15.98
N ILE A 186 1.16 10.65 -15.50
CA ILE A 186 0.33 9.65 -16.17
C ILE A 186 -1.15 10.06 -16.15
N VAL A 187 -1.94 9.41 -17.02
CA VAL A 187 -3.40 9.56 -17.06
C VAL A 187 -4.11 8.54 -16.20
N ASP A 188 -5.42 8.73 -15.92
CA ASP A 188 -6.21 7.78 -15.16
C ASP A 188 -6.34 6.41 -15.86
N ALA A 189 -6.05 5.33 -15.14
CA ALA A 189 -6.11 3.97 -15.66
C ALA A 189 -7.53 3.52 -16.02
N GLY A 190 -8.53 3.87 -15.21
CA GLY A 190 -9.94 3.60 -15.48
C GLY A 190 -10.44 4.34 -16.70
N GLY A 191 -10.12 5.63 -16.83
CA GLY A 191 -10.39 6.45 -18.01
C GLY A 191 -9.72 5.91 -19.26
N LYS A 192 -8.48 5.44 -19.16
CA LYS A 192 -7.76 4.78 -20.27
C LYS A 192 -8.47 3.50 -20.71
N GLY A 193 -8.94 2.67 -19.76
CA GLY A 193 -9.74 1.48 -20.06
C GLY A 193 -11.04 1.81 -20.80
N PHE A 194 -11.74 2.86 -20.37
CA PHE A 194 -12.96 3.34 -21.01
C PHE A 194 -12.70 3.85 -22.44
N VAL A 195 -11.66 4.66 -22.66
CA VAL A 195 -11.27 5.14 -24.00
C VAL A 195 -10.90 3.96 -24.89
N ARG A 196 -10.14 2.99 -24.40
CA ARG A 196 -9.81 1.78 -25.17
C ARG A 196 -11.05 0.97 -25.57
N MET A 197 -12.06 0.89 -24.71
CA MET A 197 -13.33 0.26 -25.05
C MET A 197 -14.01 0.99 -26.22
N LEU A 198 -14.08 2.33 -26.20
CA LEU A 198 -14.61 3.13 -27.31
C LEU A 198 -13.78 2.98 -28.59
N GLU A 199 -12.47 2.95 -28.47
CA GLU A 199 -11.56 2.73 -29.59
C GLU A 199 -11.82 1.38 -30.27
N GLY A 200 -12.00 0.29 -29.51
CA GLY A 200 -12.35 -1.02 -30.05
C GLY A 200 -13.65 -1.01 -30.84
N VAL A 201 -14.67 -0.30 -30.36
CA VAL A 201 -15.94 -0.09 -31.13
C VAL A 201 -15.70 0.69 -32.41
N VAL A 202 -14.92 1.77 -32.38
CA VAL A 202 -14.61 2.60 -33.55
C VAL A 202 -13.80 1.81 -34.60
N ARG A 203 -12.83 1.00 -34.16
CA ARG A 203 -12.06 0.10 -35.04
C ARG A 203 -12.96 -0.89 -35.75
N TYR A 204 -13.89 -1.53 -35.02
CA TYR A 204 -14.89 -2.41 -35.62
C TYR A 204 -15.73 -1.69 -36.70
N ILE A 205 -16.23 -0.48 -36.39
CA ILE A 205 -17.03 0.32 -37.35
C ILE A 205 -16.23 0.66 -38.61
N LYS A 206 -14.94 0.91 -38.50
CA LYS A 206 -14.03 1.19 -39.63
C LYS A 206 -13.65 -0.06 -40.42
N GLY A 207 -13.96 -1.27 -39.91
CA GLY A 207 -13.52 -2.54 -40.48
C GLY A 207 -12.03 -2.81 -40.30
N GLU A 208 -11.41 -2.16 -39.29
CA GLU A 208 -10.02 -2.42 -38.92
C GLU A 208 -9.92 -3.73 -38.12
N PRO A 209 -8.89 -4.57 -38.35
CA PRO A 209 -8.78 -5.83 -37.66
C PRO A 209 -8.52 -5.59 -36.16
N VAL A 210 -9.30 -6.28 -35.34
CA VAL A 210 -9.05 -6.43 -33.90
C VAL A 210 -8.78 -7.92 -33.70
N PRO A 211 -7.51 -8.34 -33.52
CA PRO A 211 -7.20 -9.75 -33.33
C PRO A 211 -7.81 -10.23 -32.01
N PRO A 212 -8.45 -11.42 -31.99
CA PRO A 212 -8.89 -12.02 -30.73
C PRO A 212 -7.67 -12.35 -29.87
N ILE A 213 -7.72 -11.97 -28.59
CA ILE A 213 -6.65 -12.24 -27.64
C ILE A 213 -7.15 -13.24 -26.62
N GLU A 214 -6.46 -14.37 -26.51
CA GLU A 214 -6.62 -15.27 -25.38
C GLU A 214 -5.91 -14.63 -24.18
N LEU A 215 -6.69 -14.24 -23.17
CA LEU A 215 -6.12 -13.89 -21.89
C LEU A 215 -5.48 -15.17 -21.32
N GLY A 216 -4.15 -15.19 -21.24
CA GLY A 216 -3.43 -16.23 -20.51
C GLY A 216 -3.87 -16.31 -19.04
N PRO A 217 -3.40 -17.31 -18.27
CA PRO A 217 -3.67 -17.36 -16.83
C PRO A 217 -3.34 -16.00 -16.20
N GLU A 218 -4.08 -15.63 -15.16
CA GLU A 218 -3.87 -14.39 -14.40
C GLU A 218 -2.38 -14.28 -14.03
N THR A 219 -1.59 -13.61 -14.84
CA THR A 219 -0.26 -13.17 -14.48
C THR A 219 -0.46 -11.79 -13.88
N ASP A 220 -0.11 -11.66 -12.60
CA ASP A 220 -0.08 -10.38 -11.93
C ASP A 220 0.68 -9.39 -12.80
N GLY A 221 0.00 -8.38 -13.35
CA GLY A 221 0.56 -7.35 -14.23
C GLY A 221 1.55 -6.40 -13.54
N ALA A 222 2.00 -6.82 -12.40
CA ALA A 222 2.84 -6.16 -11.43
C ALA A 222 4.31 -5.98 -11.84
N ALA A 223 4.80 -6.81 -12.76
CA ALA A 223 6.24 -6.91 -13.04
C ALA A 223 6.86 -5.65 -13.69
N ASP A 224 6.05 -4.75 -14.26
CA ASP A 224 6.52 -3.63 -15.08
C ASP A 224 6.13 -2.22 -14.56
N MET A 225 5.63 -2.09 -13.32
CA MET A 225 5.32 -0.77 -12.77
C MET A 225 6.59 -0.01 -12.37
N PRO A 226 6.74 1.27 -12.75
CA PRO A 226 7.86 2.09 -12.28
C PRO A 226 7.87 2.18 -10.75
N ALA A 227 9.01 1.91 -10.11
CA ALA A 227 9.18 1.92 -8.65
C ALA A 227 8.74 3.24 -7.99
N ALA A 228 8.80 4.36 -8.72
CA ALA A 228 8.32 5.67 -8.26
C ALA A 228 6.81 5.72 -8.03
N LEU A 229 6.02 4.90 -8.74
CA LEU A 229 4.55 4.89 -8.67
C LEU A 229 4.03 4.03 -7.51
N VAL A 230 4.81 3.05 -7.05
CA VAL A 230 4.46 2.17 -5.93
C VAL A 230 4.51 2.92 -4.58
N ASN A 231 5.24 4.03 -4.50
CA ASN A 231 5.41 4.81 -3.27
C ASN A 231 4.30 5.84 -3.00
N VAL A 232 3.35 6.02 -3.91
CA VAL A 232 2.17 6.86 -3.67
C VAL A 232 1.14 6.04 -2.89
N ALA A 233 1.46 5.76 -1.61
CA ALA A 233 0.53 5.08 -0.72
C ALA A 233 -0.62 6.03 -0.37
N ALA A 234 -1.79 5.79 -0.94
CA ALA A 234 -3.03 6.25 -0.33
C ALA A 234 -3.09 5.69 1.11
N GLU A 235 -3.42 6.51 2.08
CA GLU A 235 -3.78 6.04 3.42
C GLU A 235 -4.87 4.98 3.26
N ARG A 236 -4.55 3.74 3.66
CA ARG A 236 -5.47 2.62 3.49
C ARG A 236 -6.26 2.48 4.76
N ASP A 237 -7.51 2.86 4.68
CA ASP A 237 -8.44 2.72 5.80
C ASP A 237 -8.77 1.25 6.09
N PHE A 238 -8.65 0.32 5.10
CA PHE A 238 -9.08 -1.09 5.22
C PHE A 238 -8.07 -2.08 4.63
N GLN A 239 -8.06 -3.30 5.21
CA GLN A 239 -7.12 -4.37 4.81
C GLN A 239 -7.61 -5.19 3.61
N TYR A 240 -8.92 -5.46 3.52
CA TYR A 240 -9.48 -6.41 2.55
C TYR A 240 -10.36 -5.72 1.51
N CYS A 241 -10.12 -6.04 0.23
CA CYS A 241 -11.08 -5.88 -0.85
C CYS A 241 -12.02 -7.08 -0.84
N THR A 242 -13.31 -6.83 -0.62
CA THR A 242 -14.32 -7.87 -0.38
C THR A 242 -15.44 -7.80 -1.40
N GLU A 243 -15.74 -8.92 -2.05
CA GLU A 243 -16.86 -9.04 -2.99
C GLU A 243 -17.84 -10.11 -2.52
N VAL A 244 -19.14 -9.83 -2.69
CA VAL A 244 -20.24 -10.78 -2.41
C VAL A 244 -21.22 -10.77 -3.57
N LEU A 245 -21.60 -11.95 -4.02
CA LEU A 245 -22.68 -12.16 -4.99
C LEU A 245 -23.85 -12.83 -4.29
N VAL A 246 -25.01 -12.18 -4.32
CA VAL A 246 -26.25 -12.67 -3.72
C VAL A 246 -27.31 -12.85 -4.81
N ARG A 247 -28.08 -13.94 -4.73
CA ARG A 247 -29.28 -14.16 -5.52
C ARG A 247 -30.53 -14.10 -4.66
N GLY A 248 -31.53 -13.36 -5.12
CA GLY A 248 -32.81 -13.23 -4.41
C GLY A 248 -33.93 -12.71 -5.30
N ASN A 249 -35.15 -13.11 -5.00
CA ASN A 249 -36.34 -12.69 -5.76
C ASN A 249 -36.86 -11.31 -5.36
N GLN A 250 -36.47 -10.81 -4.18
CA GLN A 250 -36.87 -9.51 -3.62
C GLN A 250 -35.61 -8.81 -3.06
N LEU A 251 -34.74 -8.39 -3.97
CA LEU A 251 -33.53 -7.69 -3.58
C LEU A 251 -33.85 -6.23 -3.22
N PRO A 252 -33.22 -5.67 -2.18
CA PRO A 252 -33.36 -4.25 -1.86
C PRO A 252 -32.77 -3.36 -2.95
N ALA A 253 -33.09 -2.08 -2.92
CA ALA A 253 -32.48 -1.11 -3.81
C ALA A 253 -30.98 -0.95 -3.52
N ALA A 254 -30.15 -0.67 -4.53
CA ALA A 254 -28.71 -0.59 -4.39
C ALA A 254 -28.27 0.44 -3.33
N ASN A 255 -28.96 1.56 -3.20
CA ASN A 255 -28.67 2.59 -2.19
C ASN A 255 -28.95 2.11 -0.75
N GLU A 256 -29.97 1.27 -0.53
CA GLU A 256 -30.24 0.68 0.79
C GLU A 256 -29.14 -0.28 1.20
N VAL A 257 -28.69 -1.13 0.27
CA VAL A 257 -27.56 -2.04 0.50
C VAL A 257 -26.28 -1.25 0.76
N ARG A 258 -25.99 -0.23 -0.04
CA ARG A 258 -24.82 0.62 0.13
C ARG A 258 -24.80 1.29 1.51
N THR A 259 -25.92 1.89 1.93
CA THR A 259 -26.06 2.48 3.27
C THR A 259 -25.80 1.46 4.38
N ALA A 260 -26.31 0.23 4.22
CA ALA A 260 -26.07 -0.83 5.19
C ALA A 260 -24.59 -1.26 5.26
N MET A 261 -23.87 -1.21 4.14
CA MET A 261 -22.46 -1.60 4.05
C MET A 261 -21.52 -0.57 4.67
N HIS A 262 -21.90 0.69 4.80
CA HIS A 262 -21.10 1.71 5.49
C HIS A 262 -20.76 1.35 6.94
N ALA A 263 -21.55 0.49 7.59
CA ALA A 263 -21.24 -0.01 8.92
C ALA A 263 -20.05 -1.00 8.97
N PHE A 264 -19.64 -1.54 7.81
CA PHE A 264 -18.62 -2.57 7.71
C PHE A 264 -17.33 -2.08 7.05
N GLY A 265 -17.40 -0.96 6.29
CA GLY A 265 -16.23 -0.48 5.57
C GLY A 265 -16.51 0.73 4.68
N GLY A 266 -15.61 0.95 3.72
CA GLY A 266 -15.65 2.06 2.76
C GLY A 266 -15.49 1.59 1.32
N SER A 267 -15.37 2.56 0.39
CA SER A 267 -15.25 2.30 -1.06
C SER A 267 -16.34 1.34 -1.58
N THR A 268 -17.57 1.50 -1.08
CA THR A 268 -18.66 0.58 -1.35
C THR A 268 -19.27 0.83 -2.72
N VAL A 269 -19.34 -0.22 -3.55
CA VAL A 269 -20.03 -0.22 -4.84
C VAL A 269 -21.04 -1.36 -4.88
N VAL A 270 -22.30 -1.06 -5.18
CA VAL A 270 -23.39 -2.04 -5.17
C VAL A 270 -24.14 -2.03 -6.48
N ALA A 271 -24.23 -3.17 -7.16
CA ALA A 271 -25.00 -3.36 -8.38
C ALA A 271 -26.15 -4.34 -8.17
N VAL A 272 -27.37 -3.95 -8.62
CA VAL A 272 -28.57 -4.79 -8.60
C VAL A 272 -29.13 -4.90 -10.01
N THR A 273 -29.38 -6.12 -10.47
CA THR A 273 -30.02 -6.38 -11.78
C THR A 273 -30.77 -7.71 -11.73
N GLY A 274 -32.09 -7.68 -12.01
CA GLY A 274 -32.93 -8.88 -11.94
C GLY A 274 -32.89 -9.53 -10.54
N ASP A 275 -32.46 -10.78 -10.47
CA ASP A 275 -32.30 -11.57 -9.25
C ASP A 275 -30.87 -11.51 -8.66
N ILE A 276 -30.02 -10.62 -9.16
CA ILE A 276 -28.59 -10.52 -8.83
C ILE A 276 -28.33 -9.24 -8.04
N LEU A 277 -27.69 -9.39 -6.88
CA LEU A 277 -27.08 -8.31 -6.10
C LEU A 277 -25.57 -8.61 -5.99
N LYS A 278 -24.74 -7.68 -6.45
CA LYS A 278 -23.29 -7.72 -6.26
C LYS A 278 -22.83 -6.55 -5.41
N ILE A 279 -21.99 -6.86 -4.42
CA ILE A 279 -21.43 -5.90 -3.47
C ILE A 279 -19.92 -5.97 -3.59
N HIS A 280 -19.29 -4.80 -3.66
CA HIS A 280 -17.85 -4.61 -3.50
C HIS A 280 -17.66 -3.61 -2.35
N VAL A 281 -16.81 -3.95 -1.37
CA VAL A 281 -16.54 -3.10 -0.19
C VAL A 281 -15.13 -3.34 0.32
N HIS A 282 -14.44 -2.28 0.75
CA HIS A 282 -13.19 -2.39 1.49
C HIS A 282 -13.48 -2.45 2.98
N THR A 283 -12.99 -3.49 3.67
CA THR A 283 -13.31 -3.76 5.08
C THR A 283 -12.15 -4.45 5.80
N ASP A 284 -12.14 -4.37 7.14
CA ASP A 284 -11.24 -5.18 7.97
C ASP A 284 -11.93 -6.48 8.45
N THR A 285 -13.24 -6.64 8.19
CA THR A 285 -14.04 -7.78 8.66
C THR A 285 -14.86 -8.43 7.54
N PRO A 286 -14.22 -9.12 6.55
CA PRO A 286 -14.92 -9.73 5.42
C PRO A 286 -16.04 -10.69 5.84
N GLU A 287 -15.81 -11.51 6.86
CA GLU A 287 -16.79 -12.49 7.36
C GLU A 287 -18.09 -11.85 7.88
N ALA A 288 -17.99 -10.65 8.45
CA ALA A 288 -19.15 -9.90 8.89
C ALA A 288 -20.00 -9.43 7.70
N VAL A 289 -19.35 -9.00 6.61
CA VAL A 289 -20.00 -8.63 5.34
C VAL A 289 -20.71 -9.86 4.74
N PHE A 290 -20.03 -11.01 4.67
CA PHE A 290 -20.60 -12.25 4.13
C PHE A 290 -21.83 -12.68 4.92
N THR A 291 -21.74 -12.67 6.24
CA THR A 291 -22.85 -13.02 7.12
C THR A 291 -24.01 -12.06 6.96
N TYR A 292 -23.74 -10.76 6.88
CA TYR A 292 -24.80 -9.76 6.73
C TYR A 292 -25.53 -9.89 5.40
N ALA A 293 -24.82 -10.19 4.33
CA ALA A 293 -25.36 -10.31 2.97
C ALA A 293 -26.39 -11.46 2.84
N THR A 294 -26.35 -12.50 3.69
CA THR A 294 -27.35 -13.59 3.70
C THR A 294 -28.77 -13.13 3.96
N ARG A 295 -28.95 -11.93 4.54
CA ARG A 295 -30.29 -11.34 4.79
C ARG A 295 -31.05 -10.99 3.51
N TRP A 296 -30.34 -10.78 2.41
CA TRP A 296 -30.92 -10.35 1.14
C TRP A 296 -31.18 -11.51 0.18
N GLY A 297 -30.63 -12.69 0.46
CA GLY A 297 -30.82 -13.87 -0.36
C GLY A 297 -29.74 -14.91 -0.17
N ARG A 298 -29.64 -15.82 -1.13
CA ARG A 298 -28.60 -16.84 -1.13
C ARG A 298 -27.28 -16.25 -1.61
N VAL A 299 -26.25 -16.37 -0.82
CA VAL A 299 -24.88 -16.02 -1.21
C VAL A 299 -24.34 -17.09 -2.17
N ASP A 300 -24.10 -16.71 -3.42
CA ASP A 300 -23.59 -17.61 -4.47
C ASP A 300 -22.06 -17.65 -4.49
N SER A 301 -21.38 -16.53 -4.22
CA SER A 301 -19.93 -16.47 -4.10
C SER A 301 -19.47 -15.34 -3.21
N THR A 302 -18.32 -15.56 -2.59
CA THR A 302 -17.61 -14.57 -1.77
C THR A 302 -16.15 -14.51 -2.18
N LYS A 303 -15.54 -13.34 -2.08
CA LYS A 303 -14.11 -13.13 -2.31
C LYS A 303 -13.59 -12.11 -1.30
N ALA A 304 -12.46 -12.40 -0.68
CA ALA A 304 -11.72 -11.43 0.13
C ALA A 304 -10.24 -11.49 -0.28
N GLN A 305 -9.69 -10.36 -0.66
CA GLN A 305 -8.27 -10.24 -1.03
C GLN A 305 -7.59 -9.27 -0.09
N ASP A 306 -6.46 -9.67 0.50
CA ASP A 306 -5.64 -8.80 1.35
C ASP A 306 -4.86 -7.82 0.46
N MET A 307 -5.30 -6.56 0.44
CA MET A 307 -4.68 -5.49 -0.35
C MET A 307 -3.26 -5.16 0.12
N ARG A 308 -2.93 -5.43 1.39
CA ARG A 308 -1.58 -5.24 1.92
C ARG A 308 -0.61 -6.31 1.41
N VAL A 309 -1.09 -7.55 1.23
CA VAL A 309 -0.30 -8.65 0.62
C VAL A 309 -0.05 -8.34 -0.85
N GLN A 310 -1.11 -8.01 -1.62
CA GLN A 310 -0.96 -7.63 -3.03
C GLN A 310 0.03 -6.48 -3.22
N HIS A 311 -0.04 -5.45 -2.38
CA HIS A 311 0.90 -4.33 -2.48
C HIS A 311 2.34 -4.73 -2.16
N ARG A 312 2.55 -5.63 -1.21
CA ARG A 312 3.89 -6.16 -0.93
C ARG A 312 4.43 -6.92 -2.13
N GLU A 313 3.64 -7.78 -2.75
CA GLU A 313 4.02 -8.55 -3.94
C GLU A 313 4.34 -7.64 -5.12
N LEU A 314 3.53 -6.59 -5.35
CA LEU A 314 3.79 -5.55 -6.35
C LEU A 314 5.08 -4.78 -6.08
N ALA A 315 5.29 -4.39 -4.82
CA ALA A 315 6.51 -3.75 -4.40
C ALA A 315 7.72 -4.67 -4.58
N HIS A 316 7.59 -5.98 -4.41
CA HIS A 316 8.65 -6.98 -4.61
C HIS A 316 9.01 -7.21 -6.08
N ALA A 317 8.08 -7.03 -7.01
CA ALA A 317 8.31 -7.23 -8.44
C ALA A 317 9.27 -6.19 -9.08
N ALA A 318 9.42 -4.99 -8.50
CA ALA A 318 10.32 -3.97 -9.01
C ALA A 318 11.73 -4.11 -8.40
N ARG A 319 12.70 -4.63 -9.15
CA ARG A 319 14.11 -4.74 -8.73
C ARG A 319 14.72 -3.36 -8.48
N ARG A 320 15.44 -3.22 -7.36
CA ARG A 320 16.11 -1.98 -6.94
C ARG A 320 17.61 -2.03 -7.17
N ALA A 321 18.27 -0.87 -7.20
CA ALA A 321 19.73 -0.84 -7.14
C ALA A 321 20.24 -1.34 -5.77
N VAL A 322 19.54 -1.00 -4.67
CA VAL A 322 19.94 -1.40 -3.31
C VAL A 322 18.73 -1.83 -2.49
N ALA A 323 18.79 -3.02 -1.90
CA ALA A 323 17.82 -3.51 -0.90
C ALA A 323 18.31 -3.22 0.53
N LEU A 324 17.39 -2.92 1.45
CA LEU A 324 17.67 -2.65 2.86
C LEU A 324 17.26 -3.81 3.75
N VAL A 325 18.14 -4.18 4.68
CA VAL A 325 17.90 -5.19 5.70
C VAL A 325 18.18 -4.59 7.08
N THR A 326 17.37 -4.92 8.06
CA THR A 326 17.62 -4.63 9.48
C THR A 326 17.29 -5.86 10.32
N ASP A 327 17.35 -5.75 11.64
CA ASP A 327 16.90 -6.80 12.55
C ASP A 327 15.75 -6.31 13.45
N THR A 328 15.07 -7.20 14.17
CA THR A 328 13.88 -6.85 14.96
C THR A 328 14.15 -5.88 16.09
N SER A 329 15.42 -5.70 16.49
CA SER A 329 15.79 -4.69 17.50
C SER A 329 15.67 -3.25 17.01
N ALA A 330 15.38 -3.02 15.74
CA ALA A 330 15.23 -1.68 15.17
C ALA A 330 13.97 -0.95 15.64
N ASP A 331 13.00 -1.65 16.18
CA ASP A 331 11.70 -1.13 16.67
C ASP A 331 10.94 -0.26 15.65
N LEU A 332 11.24 -0.38 14.35
CA LEU A 332 10.50 0.35 13.33
C LEU A 332 9.05 -0.13 13.26
N PRO A 333 8.08 0.78 13.20
CA PRO A 333 6.70 0.40 12.91
C PRO A 333 6.57 -0.36 11.58
N ASP A 334 5.67 -1.36 11.52
CA ASP A 334 5.45 -2.17 10.30
C ASP A 334 5.14 -1.30 9.08
N VAL A 335 4.34 -0.23 9.25
CA VAL A 335 4.01 0.71 8.19
C VAL A 335 5.25 1.40 7.59
N ILE A 336 6.31 1.62 8.37
CA ILE A 336 7.58 2.19 7.89
C ILE A 336 8.41 1.12 7.18
N LEU A 337 8.47 -0.09 7.74
CA LEU A 337 9.15 -1.23 7.11
C LEU A 337 8.57 -1.52 5.72
N ASP A 338 7.25 -1.60 5.63
CA ASP A 338 6.52 -1.87 4.38
C ASP A 338 6.70 -0.72 3.37
N ARG A 339 6.50 0.54 3.80
CA ARG A 339 6.64 1.73 2.93
C ARG A 339 8.04 1.83 2.30
N HIS A 340 9.06 1.57 3.09
CA HIS A 340 10.45 1.70 2.66
C HIS A 340 11.06 0.36 2.21
N ARG A 341 10.26 -0.74 2.25
CA ARG A 341 10.67 -2.10 1.88
C ARG A 341 11.98 -2.49 2.57
N ILE A 342 12.00 -2.34 3.89
CA ILE A 342 13.13 -2.72 4.72
C ILE A 342 12.86 -4.14 5.23
N ALA A 343 13.63 -5.11 4.76
CA ALA A 343 13.54 -6.49 5.23
C ALA A 343 14.07 -6.62 6.67
N MET A 344 13.50 -7.55 7.45
CA MET A 344 13.81 -7.66 8.86
C MET A 344 14.18 -9.09 9.24
N VAL A 345 15.34 -9.25 9.91
CA VAL A 345 15.81 -10.54 10.44
C VAL A 345 15.37 -10.67 11.91
N PRO A 346 14.60 -11.70 12.28
CA PRO A 346 14.10 -11.83 13.63
C PRO A 346 15.17 -12.33 14.60
N LEU A 347 15.36 -11.63 15.73
CA LEU A 347 16.04 -12.15 16.91
C LEU A 347 15.11 -13.14 17.63
N GLN A 348 15.61 -13.78 18.68
CA GLN A 348 14.86 -14.75 19.46
C GLN A 348 14.62 -14.27 20.88
N VAL A 349 13.43 -14.53 21.39
CA VAL A 349 13.03 -14.35 22.79
C VAL A 349 12.74 -15.73 23.40
N VAL A 350 13.32 -16.02 24.54
CA VAL A 350 13.22 -17.32 25.21
C VAL A 350 12.50 -17.15 26.54
N PHE A 351 11.36 -17.81 26.71
CA PHE A 351 10.62 -17.94 27.96
C PHE A 351 10.72 -19.39 28.46
N GLY A 352 11.48 -19.65 29.53
CA GLY A 352 11.74 -21.00 30.01
C GLY A 352 12.34 -21.89 28.92
N GLU A 353 11.63 -22.93 28.53
CA GLU A 353 12.03 -23.85 27.43
C GLU A 353 11.52 -23.43 26.05
N SER A 354 10.69 -22.40 25.96
CA SER A 354 10.07 -21.96 24.70
C SER A 354 10.85 -20.83 24.06
N THR A 355 11.21 -21.00 22.79
CA THR A 355 11.89 -19.98 21.97
C THR A 355 10.94 -19.46 20.91
N PHE A 356 10.88 -18.15 20.77
CA PHE A 356 10.02 -17.44 19.82
C PHE A 356 10.85 -16.50 18.95
N ARG A 357 10.54 -16.49 17.66
CA ARG A 357 11.05 -15.48 16.73
C ARG A 357 10.33 -14.15 17.00
N ASP A 358 11.10 -13.15 17.44
CA ASP A 358 10.60 -11.82 17.82
C ASP A 358 9.83 -11.17 16.66
N ARG A 359 8.69 -10.55 16.92
CA ARG A 359 7.72 -9.96 15.97
C ARG A 359 7.06 -10.93 14.97
N VAL A 360 7.63 -12.10 14.74
CA VAL A 360 7.08 -13.12 13.84
C VAL A 360 6.12 -14.03 14.60
N GLU A 361 6.62 -14.71 15.64
CA GLU A 361 5.87 -15.65 16.47
C GLU A 361 5.40 -15.02 17.78
N LEU A 362 6.06 -13.94 18.21
CA LEU A 362 5.76 -13.21 19.43
C LEU A 362 5.64 -11.71 19.11
N LYS A 363 4.40 -11.23 18.99
CA LYS A 363 4.12 -9.81 18.83
C LYS A 363 4.46 -9.02 20.09
N PRO A 364 4.85 -7.73 20.01
CA PRO A 364 5.24 -6.93 21.19
C PRO A 364 4.18 -6.88 22.28
N GLU A 365 2.89 -6.73 21.94
CA GLU A 365 1.79 -6.68 22.92
C GLU A 365 1.65 -8.01 23.68
N GLU A 366 1.79 -9.13 22.95
CA GLU A 366 1.76 -10.48 23.53
C GLU A 366 2.97 -10.70 24.44
N PHE A 367 4.14 -10.21 24.03
CA PHE A 367 5.33 -10.27 24.87
C PHE A 367 5.10 -9.60 26.24
N TYR A 368 4.59 -8.34 26.25
CA TYR A 368 4.35 -7.64 27.52
C TYR A 368 3.23 -8.28 28.34
N ARG A 369 2.23 -8.88 27.72
CA ARG A 369 1.20 -9.65 28.40
C ARG A 369 1.80 -10.87 29.12
N ARG A 370 2.66 -11.65 28.45
CA ARG A 370 3.37 -12.79 29.03
C ARG A 370 4.36 -12.36 30.13
N LEU A 371 5.11 -11.29 29.88
CA LEU A 371 6.07 -10.76 30.85
C LEU A 371 5.41 -10.37 32.18
N ARG A 372 4.20 -9.79 32.12
CA ARG A 372 3.43 -9.47 33.33
C ARG A 372 2.87 -10.70 34.07
N ALA A 373 2.62 -11.77 33.33
CA ALA A 373 2.08 -13.03 33.87
C ALA A 373 3.16 -14.03 34.33
N SER A 374 4.43 -13.76 34.05
CA SER A 374 5.55 -14.66 34.34
C SER A 374 6.38 -14.16 35.54
N ASP A 375 6.72 -15.06 36.42
CA ASP A 375 7.69 -14.81 37.51
C ASP A 375 9.15 -14.91 37.00
N GLU A 376 9.36 -15.57 35.86
CA GLU A 376 10.67 -15.72 35.23
C GLU A 376 10.91 -14.64 34.18
N LEU A 377 12.08 -14.02 34.23
CA LEU A 377 12.49 -13.06 33.20
C LEU A 377 12.95 -13.83 31.95
N PRO A 378 12.46 -13.44 30.76
CA PRO A 378 12.92 -14.03 29.50
C PRO A 378 14.39 -13.69 29.23
N THR A 379 14.99 -14.43 28.31
CA THR A 379 16.32 -14.17 27.76
C THR A 379 16.22 -13.96 26.24
N THR A 380 17.30 -13.50 25.61
CA THR A 380 17.32 -13.27 24.17
C THR A 380 18.50 -13.95 23.52
N SER A 381 18.33 -14.33 22.26
CA SER A 381 19.38 -14.88 21.42
C SER A 381 19.46 -14.13 20.09
N GLN A 382 20.67 -14.06 19.53
CA GLN A 382 20.90 -13.54 18.18
C GLN A 382 20.27 -14.48 17.15
N PRO A 383 19.99 -14.00 15.92
CA PRO A 383 19.56 -14.85 14.81
C PRO A 383 20.61 -15.90 14.47
N ALA A 384 20.19 -17.06 13.98
CA ALA A 384 21.13 -18.04 13.44
C ALA A 384 21.77 -17.51 12.15
N PRO A 385 23.01 -17.90 11.83
CA PRO A 385 23.63 -17.52 10.54
C PRO A 385 22.77 -17.89 9.32
N ALA A 386 22.01 -18.99 9.41
CA ALA A 386 21.09 -19.43 8.34
C ALA A 386 19.98 -18.40 8.07
N ASP A 387 19.46 -17.74 9.11
CA ASP A 387 18.42 -16.69 8.97
C ASP A 387 18.98 -15.50 8.17
N PHE A 388 20.22 -15.09 8.43
CA PHE A 388 20.89 -14.03 7.68
C PHE A 388 21.17 -14.44 6.23
N ILE A 389 21.62 -15.69 6.00
CA ILE A 389 21.86 -16.18 4.63
C ILE A 389 20.58 -16.10 3.81
N GLN A 390 19.46 -16.55 4.39
CA GLN A 390 18.17 -16.50 3.70
C GLN A 390 17.74 -15.05 3.46
N ALA A 391 17.76 -14.20 4.49
CA ALA A 391 17.36 -12.79 4.35
C ALA A 391 18.22 -12.01 3.33
N PHE A 392 19.53 -12.26 3.29
CA PHE A 392 20.40 -11.60 2.31
C PHE A 392 20.18 -12.12 0.89
N ARG A 393 19.87 -13.41 0.71
CA ARG A 393 19.50 -13.96 -0.60
C ARG A 393 18.19 -13.39 -1.10
N ASP A 394 17.19 -13.33 -0.23
CA ASP A 394 15.89 -12.75 -0.56
C ASP A 394 16.05 -11.25 -0.92
N ALA A 395 16.80 -10.50 -0.13
CA ALA A 395 17.13 -9.10 -0.43
C ALA A 395 17.93 -8.94 -1.74
N ALA A 396 18.84 -9.86 -2.08
CA ALA A 396 19.59 -9.86 -3.34
C ALA A 396 18.73 -10.21 -4.57
N HIS A 397 17.57 -10.87 -4.38
CA HIS A 397 16.58 -11.00 -5.45
C HIS A 397 15.85 -9.67 -5.71
N GLU A 398 15.68 -8.84 -4.70
CA GLU A 398 15.00 -7.54 -4.80
C GLU A 398 15.93 -6.40 -5.23
N GLY A 399 17.24 -6.48 -4.92
CA GLY A 399 18.23 -5.46 -5.21
C GLY A 399 19.54 -6.02 -5.79
N GLU A 400 20.30 -5.18 -6.47
CA GLU A 400 21.65 -5.54 -6.99
C GLU A 400 22.68 -5.58 -5.87
N GLU A 401 22.55 -4.68 -4.88
CA GLU A 401 23.34 -4.62 -3.65
C GLU A 401 22.41 -4.67 -2.43
N VAL A 402 22.94 -5.09 -1.29
CA VAL A 402 22.21 -5.15 0.00
C VAL A 402 22.94 -4.29 1.03
N VAL A 403 22.24 -3.40 1.70
CA VAL A 403 22.75 -2.69 2.89
C VAL A 403 22.03 -3.20 4.13
N ALA A 404 22.75 -3.74 5.10
CA ALA A 404 22.20 -4.25 6.34
C ALA A 404 22.61 -3.40 7.54
N VAL A 405 21.64 -2.75 8.19
CA VAL A 405 21.84 -1.93 9.40
C VAL A 405 21.40 -2.74 10.61
N LEU A 406 22.33 -3.12 11.47
CA LEU A 406 22.09 -4.09 12.53
C LEU A 406 22.36 -3.52 13.91
N LEU A 407 21.77 -4.18 14.91
CA LEU A 407 22.00 -3.95 16.34
C LEU A 407 23.50 -3.80 16.66
N GLY A 408 23.83 -2.84 17.50
CA GLY A 408 25.20 -2.54 17.89
C GLY A 408 25.99 -3.77 18.33
N SER A 409 27.16 -3.97 17.73
CA SER A 409 28.02 -5.15 17.98
C SER A 409 28.51 -5.27 19.43
N SER A 410 28.53 -4.16 20.18
CA SER A 410 28.84 -4.12 21.61
C SER A 410 27.70 -4.63 22.51
N LEU A 411 26.48 -4.75 21.96
CA LEU A 411 25.26 -5.15 22.69
C LEU A 411 24.86 -6.60 22.40
N SER A 412 25.16 -7.10 21.19
CA SER A 412 24.75 -8.42 20.72
C SER A 412 25.72 -9.00 19.70
N GLY A 413 25.77 -10.33 19.61
CA GLY A 413 26.49 -11.03 18.54
C GLY A 413 25.82 -10.97 17.16
N THR A 414 24.68 -10.28 17.01
CA THR A 414 23.89 -10.18 15.78
C THR A 414 24.72 -9.75 14.58
N TYR A 415 25.51 -8.68 14.73
CA TYR A 415 26.42 -8.18 13.68
C TYR A 415 27.48 -9.23 13.27
N ASN A 416 28.07 -9.93 14.26
CA ASN A 416 29.06 -10.98 14.02
C ASN A 416 28.43 -12.21 13.33
N ALA A 417 27.19 -12.56 13.69
CA ALA A 417 26.46 -13.64 13.03
C ALA A 417 26.19 -13.31 11.54
N ALA A 418 25.80 -12.06 11.23
CA ALA A 418 25.66 -11.58 9.86
C ALA A 418 26.98 -11.64 9.07
N GLN A 419 28.11 -11.23 9.69
CA GLN A 419 29.44 -11.36 9.06
C GLN A 419 29.81 -12.82 8.79
N ALA A 420 29.52 -13.72 9.73
CA ALA A 420 29.75 -15.15 9.55
C ALA A 420 28.90 -15.73 8.41
N ALA A 421 27.63 -15.32 8.32
CA ALA A 421 26.71 -15.70 7.24
C ALA A 421 27.25 -15.30 5.85
N ILE A 422 27.69 -14.05 5.70
CA ILE A 422 28.26 -13.54 4.43
C ILE A 422 29.48 -14.39 4.01
N ARG A 423 30.38 -14.67 4.95
CA ARG A 423 31.59 -15.49 4.67
C ARG A 423 31.23 -16.92 4.32
N ALA A 424 30.34 -17.55 5.11
CA ALA A 424 29.96 -18.95 4.93
C ALA A 424 29.25 -19.22 3.59
N ALA A 425 28.42 -18.28 3.14
CA ALA A 425 27.66 -18.40 1.90
C ALA A 425 28.30 -17.67 0.70
N ASN A 426 29.50 -17.09 0.88
CA ASN A 426 30.22 -16.30 -0.13
C ASN A 426 29.35 -15.24 -0.82
N LEU A 427 28.55 -14.52 -0.03
CA LEU A 427 27.64 -13.49 -0.55
C LEU A 427 28.41 -12.24 -0.97
N GLN A 428 28.13 -11.76 -2.17
CA GLN A 428 28.71 -10.54 -2.73
C GLN A 428 27.69 -9.39 -2.67
N GLY A 429 28.18 -8.14 -2.71
CA GLY A 429 27.33 -6.96 -2.74
C GLY A 429 26.57 -6.66 -1.43
N VAL A 430 26.94 -7.31 -0.30
CA VAL A 430 26.32 -7.07 1.01
C VAL A 430 27.19 -6.14 1.86
N HIS A 431 26.66 -4.97 2.20
CA HIS A 431 27.32 -3.94 2.99
C HIS A 431 26.74 -3.90 4.41
N LEU A 432 27.50 -4.33 5.40
CA LEU A 432 27.08 -4.30 6.81
C LEU A 432 27.38 -2.94 7.46
N VAL A 433 26.41 -2.43 8.21
CA VAL A 433 26.53 -1.24 9.05
C VAL A 433 26.26 -1.63 10.50
N ASP A 434 27.31 -1.60 11.33
CA ASP A 434 27.16 -1.65 12.78
C ASP A 434 26.56 -0.32 13.26
N SER A 435 25.32 -0.32 13.72
CA SER A 435 24.65 0.90 14.17
C SER A 435 25.29 1.54 15.39
N ARG A 436 26.00 0.76 16.21
CA ARG A 436 26.43 1.12 17.59
C ARG A 436 25.28 1.62 18.45
N SER A 437 24.09 1.16 18.17
CA SER A 437 22.83 1.58 18.78
C SER A 437 21.88 0.40 18.96
N ALA A 438 20.71 0.66 19.49
CA ALA A 438 19.58 -0.26 19.61
C ALA A 438 18.27 0.48 19.31
N SER A 439 17.17 -0.22 19.23
CA SER A 439 15.83 0.36 19.11
C SER A 439 15.74 1.32 17.91
N LEU A 440 14.98 2.38 18.04
CA LEU A 440 14.81 3.40 17.00
C LEU A 440 16.13 4.08 16.58
N GLY A 441 17.24 3.91 17.32
CA GLY A 441 18.55 4.33 16.83
C GLY A 441 19.06 3.48 15.65
N VAL A 442 18.78 2.18 15.65
CA VAL A 442 18.96 1.30 14.48
C VAL A 442 17.94 1.65 13.40
N GLY A 443 16.67 1.83 13.83
CA GLY A 443 15.56 2.10 12.94
C GLY A 443 15.73 3.40 12.13
N LEU A 444 16.12 4.50 12.75
CA LEU A 444 16.36 5.78 12.06
C LEU A 444 17.49 5.68 11.04
N LEU A 445 18.57 4.94 11.34
CA LEU A 445 19.64 4.68 10.38
C LEU A 445 19.15 3.82 9.21
N ALA A 446 18.37 2.77 9.47
CA ALA A 446 17.80 1.92 8.43
C ALA A 446 16.83 2.70 7.52
N LEU A 447 15.96 3.54 8.11
CA LEU A 447 15.07 4.44 7.38
C LEU A 447 15.86 5.39 6.46
N ARG A 448 16.92 6.01 7.00
CA ARG A 448 17.78 6.89 6.19
C ARG A 448 18.47 6.14 5.05
N GLY A 449 18.95 4.92 5.30
CA GLY A 449 19.51 4.06 4.27
C GLY A 449 18.53 3.78 3.14
N ALA A 450 17.26 3.50 3.47
CA ALA A 450 16.21 3.26 2.50
C ALA A 450 15.89 4.50 1.65
N GLU A 451 15.88 5.69 2.25
CA GLU A 451 15.71 6.94 1.51
C GLU A 451 16.86 7.22 0.53
N LEU A 452 18.11 6.94 0.95
CA LEU A 452 19.28 7.10 0.08
C LEU A 452 19.26 6.08 -1.07
N ALA A 453 18.84 4.84 -0.81
CA ALA A 453 18.64 3.83 -1.84
C ALA A 453 17.56 4.27 -2.86
N ALA A 454 16.44 4.80 -2.39
CA ALA A 454 15.39 5.36 -3.25
C ALA A 454 15.87 6.57 -4.07
N SER A 455 16.91 7.28 -3.58
CA SER A 455 17.55 8.40 -4.29
C SER A 455 18.67 7.94 -5.25
N GLY A 456 18.84 6.63 -5.48
CA GLY A 456 19.77 6.07 -6.45
C GLY A 456 21.23 5.96 -5.97
N TRP A 457 21.47 6.00 -4.65
CA TRP A 457 22.82 5.80 -4.12
C TRP A 457 23.22 4.31 -4.16
N THR A 458 24.52 4.04 -4.38
CA THR A 458 25.08 2.68 -4.31
C THR A 458 25.15 2.18 -2.87
N GLY A 459 25.15 0.86 -2.66
CA GLY A 459 25.18 0.25 -1.34
C GLY A 459 26.44 0.63 -0.54
N SER A 460 27.58 0.69 -1.19
CA SER A 460 28.85 1.12 -0.55
C SER A 460 28.77 2.57 -0.04
N ARG A 461 28.23 3.50 -0.86
CA ARG A 461 28.07 4.91 -0.51
C ARG A 461 27.06 5.11 0.62
N ILE A 462 25.95 4.35 0.59
CA ILE A 462 24.96 4.36 1.66
C ILE A 462 25.58 3.91 2.98
N ALA A 463 26.29 2.78 2.97
CA ALA A 463 26.93 2.24 4.17
C ALA A 463 27.97 3.21 4.77
N GLU A 464 28.73 3.93 3.94
CA GLU A 464 29.66 4.96 4.39
C GLU A 464 28.94 6.13 5.04
N GLU A 465 27.91 6.64 4.41
CA GLU A 465 27.11 7.76 4.92
C GLU A 465 26.42 7.40 6.25
N LEU A 466 25.86 6.21 6.36
CA LEU A 466 25.24 5.77 7.63
C LEU A 466 26.27 5.64 8.76
N ARG A 467 27.51 5.22 8.45
CA ARG A 467 28.62 5.23 9.42
C ARG A 467 29.01 6.64 9.85
N ARG A 468 28.90 7.63 8.96
CA ARG A 468 29.11 9.05 9.26
C ARG A 468 27.99 9.61 10.15
N ILE A 469 26.72 9.39 9.77
CA ILE A 469 25.55 9.89 10.50
C ILE A 469 25.51 9.33 11.93
N ARG A 470 25.81 8.07 12.15
CA ARG A 470 25.75 7.46 13.48
C ARG A 470 26.63 8.15 14.52
N VAL A 471 27.70 8.84 14.10
CA VAL A 471 28.59 9.58 15.03
C VAL A 471 27.85 10.76 15.69
N ASN A 472 26.89 11.36 14.95
CA ASN A 472 26.06 12.48 15.40
C ASN A 472 24.68 12.00 15.88
N SER A 473 24.56 10.71 16.16
CA SER A 473 23.33 10.10 16.70
C SER A 473 23.52 9.70 18.15
N GLY A 474 22.43 9.62 18.89
CA GLY A 474 22.51 9.25 20.29
C GLY A 474 21.18 8.83 20.90
N MET A 475 21.25 8.48 22.19
CA MET A 475 20.11 8.01 22.97
C MET A 475 20.12 8.62 24.37
N LEU A 476 18.94 8.89 24.91
CA LEU A 476 18.67 9.07 26.33
C LEU A 476 17.58 8.08 26.72
N LEU A 477 17.91 7.13 27.59
CA LEU A 477 17.01 6.06 28.04
C LEU A 477 16.82 6.16 29.55
N THR A 478 15.62 5.97 30.03
CA THR A 478 15.31 5.75 31.45
C THR A 478 14.57 4.44 31.64
N VAL A 479 14.76 3.82 32.79
CA VAL A 479 14.10 2.56 33.17
C VAL A 479 13.42 2.71 34.50
N ASP A 480 12.29 2.05 34.70
CA ASP A 480 11.61 2.03 36.00
C ASP A 480 12.32 1.13 37.01
N ARG A 481 12.84 -0.01 36.52
CA ARG A 481 13.60 -0.99 37.32
C ARG A 481 14.84 -1.41 36.53
N TYR A 482 15.98 -1.47 37.18
CA TYR A 482 17.25 -1.83 36.51
C TYR A 482 17.63 -3.30 36.65
N ASP A 483 16.78 -4.11 37.29
CA ASP A 483 17.03 -5.55 37.46
C ASP A 483 17.26 -6.24 36.11
N ASN A 484 16.46 -5.88 35.11
CA ASN A 484 16.57 -6.42 33.74
C ASN A 484 17.93 -6.07 33.12
N LEU A 485 18.35 -4.81 33.19
CA LEU A 485 19.63 -4.38 32.62
C LEU A 485 20.83 -5.01 33.35
N LEU A 486 20.76 -5.15 34.69
CA LEU A 486 21.82 -5.76 35.46
C LEU A 486 21.94 -7.26 35.22
N ARG A 487 20.82 -7.98 35.14
CA ARG A 487 20.78 -9.43 34.88
C ARG A 487 21.24 -9.74 33.46
N SER A 488 20.83 -8.93 32.49
CA SER A 488 21.20 -9.11 31.07
C SER A 488 22.66 -8.76 30.78
N GLY A 489 23.35 -8.06 31.67
CA GLY A 489 24.76 -7.69 31.51
C GLY A 489 25.06 -6.65 30.44
N ARG A 490 24.02 -5.93 29.93
CA ARG A 490 24.18 -4.93 28.83
C ARG A 490 24.49 -3.53 29.32
N ILE A 491 24.61 -3.33 30.65
CA ILE A 491 25.07 -2.07 31.24
C ILE A 491 26.52 -2.23 31.73
N SER A 492 27.42 -1.39 31.24
CA SER A 492 28.80 -1.33 31.73
C SER A 492 28.93 -0.46 32.96
N ARG A 493 29.70 -0.89 33.98
CA ARG A 493 29.96 -0.17 35.26
C ARG A 493 28.74 0.11 36.16
N GLY A 494 27.60 -0.62 35.97
CA GLY A 494 26.32 -0.26 36.60
C GLY A 494 26.12 -0.75 38.05
N LYS A 495 26.69 -1.88 38.47
CA LYS A 495 26.35 -2.51 39.76
C LYS A 495 26.63 -1.62 40.99
N ALA A 496 27.80 -1.00 41.06
CA ALA A 496 28.16 -0.12 42.17
C ALA A 496 27.47 1.26 42.07
N TRP A 497 27.16 1.71 40.85
CA TRP A 497 26.53 3.01 40.61
C TRP A 497 25.04 3.02 40.96
N LEU A 498 24.35 1.87 40.86
CA LEU A 498 22.92 1.73 41.12
C LEU A 498 22.59 1.27 42.55
N ALA A 499 23.60 0.87 43.37
CA ALA A 499 23.38 0.34 44.70
C ALA A 499 22.90 1.42 45.70
N GLY A 500 21.80 1.14 46.39
CA GLY A 500 21.43 1.80 47.63
C GLY A 500 20.54 3.03 47.59
N MET A 501 19.77 3.28 46.50
CA MET A 501 18.92 4.47 46.37
C MET A 501 17.45 4.15 46.12
N LEU A 502 16.59 4.43 47.10
CA LEU A 502 15.15 4.54 46.92
C LEU A 502 14.80 5.82 46.12
N ASP A 503 13.89 5.71 45.15
CA ASP A 503 13.31 6.83 44.38
C ASP A 503 14.28 7.61 43.45
N VAL A 504 15.32 6.95 42.93
CA VAL A 504 16.22 7.52 41.95
C VAL A 504 16.07 6.78 40.61
N LYS A 505 15.83 7.55 39.53
CA LYS A 505 15.74 7.03 38.15
C LYS A 505 17.03 7.35 37.38
N PRO A 506 17.68 6.35 36.77
CA PRO A 506 18.86 6.59 35.96
C PRO A 506 18.48 7.18 34.59
N ILE A 507 19.31 8.08 34.06
CA ILE A 507 19.36 8.39 32.64
C ILE A 507 20.61 7.73 32.07
N LEU A 508 20.40 6.94 31.03
CA LEU A 508 21.41 6.13 30.35
C LEU A 508 21.66 6.68 28.95
N SER A 509 22.83 6.40 28.42
CA SER A 509 23.21 6.77 27.05
C SER A 509 24.12 5.69 26.43
N PHE A 510 24.45 5.84 25.18
CA PHE A 510 25.54 5.08 24.57
C PHE A 510 26.89 5.84 24.70
N ASP A 511 27.96 5.09 24.94
CA ASP A 511 29.30 5.59 24.71
C ASP A 511 29.69 5.52 23.20
N PRO A 512 30.86 6.05 22.78
CA PRO A 512 31.27 6.02 21.38
C PRO A 512 31.38 4.60 20.78
N GLU A 513 31.58 3.58 21.60
CA GLU A 513 31.62 2.17 21.22
C GLU A 513 30.22 1.54 21.16
N GLY A 514 29.15 2.26 21.55
CA GLY A 514 27.77 1.78 21.55
C GLY A 514 27.40 0.96 22.79
N LYS A 515 28.17 1.01 23.89
CA LYS A 515 27.81 0.36 25.16
C LYS A 515 26.87 1.26 25.97
N VAL A 516 25.93 0.66 26.66
CA VAL A 516 25.05 1.40 27.58
C VAL A 516 25.82 1.85 28.82
N VAL A 517 25.83 3.15 29.08
CA VAL A 517 26.48 3.78 30.23
C VAL A 517 25.50 4.68 30.97
N PRO A 518 25.56 4.72 32.31
CA PRO A 518 24.80 5.68 33.08
C PRO A 518 25.45 7.07 33.00
N ILE A 519 24.65 8.09 32.77
CA ILE A 519 25.14 9.48 32.66
C ILE A 519 24.63 10.38 33.76
N GLU A 520 23.42 10.13 34.29
CA GLU A 520 22.83 10.97 35.31
C GLU A 520 21.84 10.19 36.21
N ARG A 521 21.58 10.72 37.39
CA ARG A 521 20.60 10.24 38.36
C ARG A 521 19.58 11.33 38.63
N VAL A 522 18.31 11.02 38.49
CA VAL A 522 17.20 11.95 38.72
C VAL A 522 16.39 11.47 39.91
N ARG A 523 16.18 12.33 40.89
CA ARG A 523 15.33 12.03 42.03
C ARG A 523 13.88 12.42 41.70
N GLY A 524 12.96 11.49 41.96
CA GLY A 524 11.54 11.66 41.63
C GLY A 524 11.24 11.35 40.14
N ARG A 525 10.23 10.51 39.91
CA ARG A 525 9.80 10.10 38.55
C ARG A 525 9.32 11.30 37.72
N GLU A 526 8.67 12.25 38.37
CA GLU A 526 8.10 13.47 37.76
C GLU A 526 9.15 14.39 37.14
N ASN A 527 10.40 14.31 37.59
CA ASN A 527 11.49 15.16 37.13
C ASN A 527 12.24 14.59 35.92
N VAL A 528 11.99 13.32 35.57
CA VAL A 528 12.77 12.61 34.54
C VAL A 528 12.51 13.19 33.14
N GLU A 529 11.24 13.44 32.78
CA GLU A 529 10.87 13.96 31.46
C GLU A 529 11.54 15.32 31.20
N SER A 530 11.43 16.27 32.15
CA SER A 530 12.04 17.60 32.03
C SER A 530 13.56 17.52 31.95
N ARG A 531 14.17 16.60 32.70
CA ARG A 531 15.63 16.44 32.70
C ARG A 531 16.16 15.82 31.39
N VAL A 532 15.46 14.83 30.83
CA VAL A 532 15.78 14.26 29.51
C VAL A 532 15.71 15.34 28.43
N LEU A 533 14.67 16.18 28.42
CA LEU A 533 14.56 17.29 27.47
C LEU A 533 15.68 18.31 27.63
N ALA A 534 16.07 18.65 28.88
CA ALA A 534 17.18 19.57 29.12
C ALA A 534 18.54 18.99 28.66
N LEU A 535 18.75 17.68 28.83
CA LEU A 535 19.95 17.02 28.32
C LEU A 535 20.00 16.97 26.79
N LEU A 536 18.83 16.79 26.14
CA LEU A 536 18.74 16.88 24.69
C LEU A 536 19.10 18.29 24.20
N ASP A 537 18.57 19.35 24.84
CA ASP A 537 18.92 20.72 24.51
C ASP A 537 20.44 20.99 24.60
N GLN A 538 21.09 20.44 25.64
CA GLN A 538 22.56 20.55 25.76
C GLN A 538 23.30 19.80 24.65
N ARG A 539 22.86 18.60 24.29
CA ARG A 539 23.50 17.76 23.26
C ARG A 539 23.29 18.27 21.84
N LEU A 540 22.16 18.93 21.61
CA LEU A 540 21.77 19.47 20.33
C LEU A 540 22.01 21.01 20.26
N THR A 541 23.04 21.48 20.94
CA THR A 541 23.52 22.87 20.87
C THR A 541 24.91 22.90 20.23
N PRO A 542 25.11 23.64 19.10
CA PRO A 542 24.12 24.47 18.41
C PRO A 542 22.99 23.66 17.80
N ARG A 543 21.83 24.28 17.66
CA ARG A 543 20.64 23.60 17.16
C ARG A 543 20.86 23.06 15.74
N PRO A 544 20.63 21.74 15.51
CA PRO A 544 20.79 21.16 14.20
C PRO A 544 19.71 21.67 13.23
N ARG A 545 20.06 21.77 11.94
CA ARG A 545 19.12 22.12 10.87
C ARG A 545 18.22 20.97 10.50
N VAL A 546 18.75 19.74 10.53
CA VAL A 546 18.02 18.53 10.20
C VAL A 546 18.24 17.52 11.32
N VAL A 547 17.18 17.20 12.05
CA VAL A 547 17.18 16.20 13.12
C VAL A 547 15.98 15.28 12.98
N ARG A 548 16.16 14.00 13.29
CA ARG A 548 15.09 13.02 13.45
C ARG A 548 15.06 12.52 14.87
N PHE A 549 13.87 12.21 15.36
CA PHE A 549 13.69 11.58 16.65
C PHE A 549 12.92 10.26 16.55
N GLY A 550 13.26 9.35 17.46
CA GLY A 550 12.49 8.18 17.77
C GLY A 550 12.23 8.11 19.27
N VAL A 551 10.99 7.88 19.67
CA VAL A 551 10.61 7.65 21.06
C VAL A 551 10.15 6.21 21.19
N ALA A 552 11.00 5.35 21.79
CA ALA A 552 10.64 3.97 22.06
C ALA A 552 10.18 3.83 23.52
N HIS A 553 9.18 2.98 23.75
CA HIS A 553 8.67 2.70 25.08
C HIS A 553 8.41 1.21 25.31
N ALA A 554 8.57 0.77 26.53
CA ALA A 554 8.26 -0.56 27.02
C ALA A 554 6.98 -0.50 27.87
N ASP A 555 5.81 -0.66 27.26
CA ASP A 555 4.50 -0.62 27.92
C ASP A 555 4.23 0.73 28.67
N ALA A 556 4.64 1.86 28.07
CA ALA A 556 4.49 3.22 28.62
C ALA A 556 4.07 4.24 27.53
N PRO A 557 2.93 4.05 26.84
CA PRO A 557 2.54 4.86 25.68
C PRO A 557 2.29 6.33 26.03
N GLU A 558 1.73 6.63 27.22
CA GLU A 558 1.36 8.01 27.58
C GLU A 558 2.58 8.93 27.69
N VAL A 559 3.68 8.45 28.31
CA VAL A 559 4.92 9.23 28.40
C VAL A 559 5.56 9.39 27.04
N ALA A 560 5.51 8.37 26.20
CA ALA A 560 6.05 8.43 24.84
C ALA A 560 5.34 9.51 24.00
N GLN A 561 4.02 9.62 24.09
CA GLN A 561 3.26 10.65 23.39
C GLN A 561 3.53 12.05 23.93
N ARG A 562 3.65 12.25 25.26
CA ARG A 562 4.02 13.56 25.81
C ARG A 562 5.42 13.99 25.36
N ILE A 563 6.39 13.09 25.40
CA ILE A 563 7.76 13.37 24.92
C ILE A 563 7.76 13.68 23.43
N ARG A 564 7.04 12.89 22.61
CA ARG A 564 6.90 13.18 21.18
C ARG A 564 6.36 14.60 20.93
N ALA A 565 5.28 14.98 21.61
CA ALA A 565 4.70 16.31 21.47
C ALA A 565 5.72 17.42 21.82
N ALA A 566 6.45 17.26 22.93
CA ALA A 566 7.49 18.21 23.36
C ALA A 566 8.65 18.30 22.33
N LEU A 567 9.06 17.17 21.74
CA LEU A 567 10.12 17.16 20.73
C LEU A 567 9.67 17.83 19.43
N VAL A 568 8.45 17.58 18.97
CA VAL A 568 7.89 18.21 17.76
C VAL A 568 7.78 19.71 17.95
N GLU A 569 7.25 20.17 19.08
CA GLU A 569 7.14 21.59 19.42
C GLU A 569 8.51 22.29 19.48
N ARG A 570 9.50 21.67 20.15
CA ARG A 570 10.82 22.27 20.39
C ARG A 570 11.71 22.28 19.17
N TYR A 571 11.75 21.17 18.42
CA TYR A 571 12.78 20.95 17.39
C TYR A 571 12.24 21.02 15.96
N GLN A 572 10.92 20.84 15.75
CA GLN A 572 10.32 20.74 14.41
C GLN A 572 11.09 19.73 13.55
N PRO A 573 11.25 18.49 14.03
CA PRO A 573 12.11 17.51 13.40
C PRO A 573 11.57 17.08 12.04
N ARG A 574 12.45 16.54 11.20
CA ARG A 574 12.05 15.93 9.94
C ARG A 574 11.10 14.75 10.15
N ASP A 575 11.40 13.91 11.17
CA ASP A 575 10.57 12.80 11.60
C ASP A 575 10.59 12.69 13.13
N CYS A 576 9.50 12.24 13.71
CA CYS A 576 9.40 11.89 15.13
C CYS A 576 8.56 10.63 15.29
N LEU A 577 9.22 9.47 15.25
CA LEU A 577 8.57 8.17 15.35
C LEU A 577 8.28 7.81 16.81
N VAL A 578 7.18 7.08 17.04
CA VAL A 578 6.89 6.43 18.32
C VAL A 578 6.72 4.95 18.08
N SER A 579 7.33 4.11 18.93
CA SER A 579 7.23 2.66 18.80
C SER A 579 7.20 1.96 20.16
N LEU A 580 6.41 0.89 20.23
CA LEU A 580 6.48 -0.07 21.32
C LEU A 580 7.74 -0.94 21.11
N ALA A 581 8.61 -0.98 22.11
CA ALA A 581 9.82 -1.80 22.08
C ALA A 581 9.47 -3.28 21.92
N THR A 582 10.18 -3.97 21.04
CA THR A 582 9.98 -5.41 20.79
C THR A 582 10.34 -6.27 21.98
N GLY A 583 9.99 -7.55 21.95
CA GLY A 583 10.29 -8.50 23.01
C GLY A 583 11.77 -8.60 23.33
N VAL A 584 12.62 -8.48 22.32
CA VAL A 584 14.07 -8.46 22.50
C VAL A 584 14.50 -7.29 23.39
N LEU A 585 14.08 -6.07 23.07
CA LEU A 585 14.48 -4.91 23.86
C LEU A 585 13.75 -4.84 25.21
N GLY A 586 12.45 -5.17 25.21
CA GLY A 586 11.64 -5.24 26.44
C GLY A 586 12.23 -6.17 27.49
N THR A 587 12.83 -7.29 27.09
CA THR A 587 13.56 -8.22 27.98
C THR A 587 14.68 -7.51 28.76
N HIS A 588 15.40 -6.59 28.11
CA HIS A 588 16.56 -5.92 28.72
C HIS A 588 16.19 -4.67 29.50
N VAL A 589 15.22 -3.89 29.05
CA VAL A 589 14.87 -2.62 29.71
C VAL A 589 13.72 -2.74 30.71
N GLY A 590 12.87 -3.75 30.55
CA GLY A 590 11.68 -3.99 31.39
C GLY A 590 10.54 -3.00 31.16
N PRO A 591 9.33 -3.34 31.69
CA PRO A 591 8.16 -2.47 31.57
C PRO A 591 8.36 -1.11 32.23
N GLY A 592 7.72 -0.06 31.68
CA GLY A 592 7.83 1.32 32.16
C GLY A 592 9.06 2.08 31.65
N ALA A 593 9.99 1.41 30.97
CA ALA A 593 11.14 2.07 30.33
C ALA A 593 10.70 2.87 29.11
N TRP A 594 11.41 3.96 28.86
CA TRP A 594 11.27 4.74 27.62
C TRP A 594 12.57 5.45 27.28
N GLY A 595 12.76 5.74 25.98
CA GLY A 595 13.97 6.39 25.50
C GLY A 595 13.73 7.28 24.30
N VAL A 596 14.53 8.35 24.20
CA VAL A 596 14.59 9.23 23.05
C VAL A 596 15.87 8.93 22.28
N PHE A 597 15.73 8.60 21.04
CA PHE A 597 16.80 8.44 20.06
C PHE A 597 16.79 9.67 19.15
N TYR A 598 17.97 10.20 18.85
CA TYR A 598 18.11 11.32 17.93
C TYR A 598 19.18 11.04 16.90
N GLN A 599 18.98 11.57 15.69
CA GLN A 599 19.87 11.47 14.56
C GLN A 599 19.99 12.84 13.89
N VAL A 600 21.23 13.39 13.86
CA VAL A 600 21.52 14.69 13.23
C VAL A 600 22.08 14.46 11.83
N GLU A 601 21.49 15.13 10.84
CA GLU A 601 21.80 14.97 9.41
C GLU A 601 22.27 16.27 8.74
N ASP A 602 22.72 17.29 9.50
CA ASP A 602 23.07 18.62 8.99
C ASP A 602 24.07 18.64 7.85
N ASP A 603 25.05 17.72 7.86
CA ASP A 603 26.07 17.57 6.84
C ASP A 603 25.76 16.45 5.82
N ALA A 604 24.58 15.84 5.92
CA ALA A 604 24.16 14.86 4.95
C ALA A 604 23.83 15.56 3.63
N PRO A 605 24.38 15.13 2.49
CA PRO A 605 23.98 15.68 1.21
C PRO A 605 22.49 15.45 1.04
N LEU A 606 21.76 16.52 0.69
CA LEU A 606 20.38 16.40 0.25
C LEU A 606 20.38 15.47 -0.97
N PRO A 607 19.39 14.56 -1.11
CA PRO A 607 19.28 13.77 -2.32
C PRO A 607 19.17 14.75 -3.49
N GLU A 608 20.19 14.78 -4.35
CA GLU A 608 20.09 15.43 -5.64
C GLU A 608 18.93 14.73 -6.38
N ARG A 609 17.94 15.49 -6.78
CA ARG A 609 16.94 15.00 -7.74
C ARG A 609 17.73 14.56 -8.95
N GLY A 610 17.80 13.25 -9.19
CA GLY A 610 18.48 12.70 -10.34
C GLY A 610 18.02 13.42 -11.61
N PRO A 611 18.88 13.57 -12.62
CA PRO A 611 18.48 14.20 -13.87
C PRO A 611 17.30 13.41 -14.41
N THR A 612 16.19 14.08 -14.62
CA THR A 612 15.10 13.63 -15.47
C THR A 612 15.75 13.22 -16.80
N LYS A 613 15.84 11.92 -17.06
CA LYS A 613 16.18 11.44 -18.40
C LYS A 613 15.04 11.91 -19.30
N GLU A 614 15.38 12.85 -20.18
CA GLU A 614 14.58 13.24 -21.33
C GLU A 614 14.22 12.03 -22.21
#